data_b717d7979412e090a463bb8ede3d1813
#
_entry.id   b717d7979412e090a463bb8ede3d1813
#
_cell.length_a   1.000
_cell.length_b   1.000
_cell.length_c   1.000
_cell.angle_alpha   90.00
_cell.angle_beta   90.00
_cell.angle_gamma   90.00
#
_symmetry.space_group_name_H-M   'P 1'
#
loop_
_entity.id
_entity.type
_entity.pdbx_description
1 polymer ?
#
loop_
_entity_poly.entity_id
_entity_poly.type
_entity_poly.pdbx_seq_one_letter_code
_entity_poly.pdbx_strand_id
1 'polypeptide(L)'
;MHIFAAEGFVDNIGMTTLLPRIELESAPHPTASVIWLHGLGADGNDFASIVPQLDLDDCPPIRFVFPHAPSMPVTLNGGYVMPAWYDILGANLVDRQDDRGIQKSEWAIAALIDNEVARGIPYERIVLAGFSQGCAMALHTGLRLPHRLAGIMALSGYLPLADRFPSERHAANATTPVFMAHGVQDPVVILKRGEDSRDALAQLGHPVEWHTYPMPHSVHPREIADISVFLTRVLGKAA
;
A
#
# COMPACT_ATOMS: atom_id res chain seq x y z
N MET A 1 10.15 -23.80 -11.19
CA MET A 1 10.05 -22.74 -12.20
C MET A 1 8.56 -22.47 -12.41
N HIS A 2 7.97 -21.62 -11.56
CA HIS A 2 6.57 -21.25 -11.68
C HIS A 2 6.51 -19.96 -12.50
N ILE A 3 5.92 -20.08 -13.67
CA ILE A 3 5.58 -18.95 -14.54
C ILE A 3 4.28 -18.37 -13.93
N PHE A 4 4.36 -17.18 -13.30
CA PHE A 4 3.18 -16.43 -12.92
C PHE A 4 2.56 -15.83 -14.18
N ALA A 5 1.56 -16.51 -14.75
CA ALA A 5 0.64 -15.87 -15.67
C ALA A 5 -0.32 -15.03 -14.80
N ALA A 6 -0.29 -13.72 -14.98
CA ALA A 6 -1.28 -12.81 -14.39
C ALA A 6 -2.63 -13.09 -15.04
N GLU A 7 -3.45 -13.98 -14.43
CA GLU A 7 -4.86 -14.10 -14.79
C GLU A 7 -5.59 -12.92 -14.16
N GLY A 8 -5.53 -11.77 -14.83
CA GLY A 8 -6.38 -10.63 -14.54
C GLY A 8 -7.86 -11.00 -14.75
N PHE A 9 -8.74 -10.28 -14.10
CA PHE A 9 -10.19 -10.35 -14.33
C PHE A 9 -10.45 -10.07 -15.82
N VAL A 10 -10.74 -11.11 -16.58
CA VAL A 10 -10.99 -11.00 -18.02
C VAL A 10 -12.47 -10.76 -18.21
N ASP A 11 -12.85 -9.52 -18.55
CA ASP A 11 -14.11 -9.29 -19.22
C ASP A 11 -14.12 -10.03 -20.56
N ASN A 12 -15.30 -10.36 -21.08
CA ASN A 12 -15.53 -11.10 -22.34
C ASN A 12 -14.83 -10.50 -23.59
N ILE A 13 -13.91 -9.52 -23.44
CA ILE A 13 -13.19 -8.83 -24.52
C ILE A 13 -11.66 -8.89 -24.31
N GLY A 14 -11.14 -9.64 -23.31
CA GLY A 14 -9.68 -9.84 -23.15
C GLY A 14 -8.90 -8.63 -22.61
N MET A 15 -9.55 -7.60 -22.05
CA MET A 15 -8.88 -6.45 -21.42
C MET A 15 -8.99 -6.54 -19.90
N THR A 16 -7.88 -6.48 -19.21
CA THR A 16 -7.87 -6.35 -17.74
C THR A 16 -8.42 -4.99 -17.36
N THR A 17 -9.64 -4.95 -16.81
CA THR A 17 -10.24 -3.69 -16.36
C THR A 17 -9.53 -3.24 -15.09
N LEU A 18 -8.84 -2.10 -15.14
CA LEU A 18 -8.21 -1.49 -13.98
C LEU A 18 -9.28 -1.01 -12.98
N LEU A 19 -8.92 -1.02 -11.68
CA LEU A 19 -9.79 -0.42 -10.66
C LEU A 19 -10.10 1.04 -10.98
N PRO A 20 -11.35 1.49 -10.75
CA PRO A 20 -11.70 2.91 -10.75
C PRO A 20 -10.77 3.65 -9.77
N ARG A 21 -10.36 4.86 -10.11
CA ARG A 21 -9.38 5.60 -9.33
C ARG A 21 -9.45 7.09 -9.56
N ILE A 22 -8.91 7.84 -8.62
CA ILE A 22 -8.60 9.26 -8.75
C ILE A 22 -7.12 9.38 -9.09
N GLU A 23 -6.76 10.29 -9.97
CA GLU A 23 -5.37 10.61 -10.28
C GLU A 23 -5.15 12.11 -10.07
N LEU A 24 -4.05 12.45 -9.38
CA LEU A 24 -3.57 13.82 -9.21
C LEU A 24 -2.11 13.89 -9.63
N GLU A 25 -1.72 14.96 -10.28
CA GLU A 25 -0.32 15.17 -10.67
C GLU A 25 0.23 16.40 -9.95
N SER A 26 1.39 16.27 -9.30
CA SER A 26 2.05 17.39 -8.60
C SER A 26 2.57 18.45 -9.58
N ALA A 27 2.92 18.02 -10.80
CA ALA A 27 3.32 18.87 -11.91
C ALA A 27 3.15 18.11 -13.24
N PRO A 28 3.16 18.80 -14.40
CA PRO A 28 3.08 18.17 -15.72
C PRO A 28 4.21 17.16 -15.97
N HIS A 29 3.91 16.12 -16.77
CA HIS A 29 4.85 15.09 -17.18
C HIS A 29 5.47 14.31 -15.99
N PRO A 30 4.67 13.61 -15.19
CA PRO A 30 5.16 12.85 -14.04
C PRO A 30 6.17 11.78 -14.46
N THR A 31 7.25 11.69 -13.70
CA THR A 31 8.32 10.70 -13.87
C THR A 31 8.44 9.76 -12.67
N ALA A 32 7.53 9.90 -11.71
CA ALA A 32 7.36 9.02 -10.56
C ALA A 32 5.88 8.83 -10.27
N SER A 33 5.53 7.78 -9.53
CA SER A 33 4.15 7.53 -9.12
C SER A 33 4.06 7.10 -7.67
N VAL A 34 2.96 7.48 -7.00
CA VAL A 34 2.57 7.00 -5.68
C VAL A 34 1.17 6.41 -5.81
N ILE A 35 1.05 5.09 -5.65
CA ILE A 35 -0.24 4.40 -5.61
C ILE A 35 -0.63 4.29 -4.13
N TRP A 36 -1.73 4.94 -3.74
CA TRP A 36 -2.12 5.07 -2.33
C TRP A 36 -3.46 4.41 -2.04
N LEU A 37 -3.41 3.35 -1.25
CA LEU A 37 -4.53 2.47 -0.93
C LEU A 37 -5.24 2.96 0.35
N HIS A 38 -6.55 3.18 0.27
CA HIS A 38 -7.37 3.63 1.40
C HIS A 38 -7.67 2.51 2.40
N GLY A 39 -8.21 2.87 3.57
CA GLY A 39 -8.67 1.94 4.58
C GLY A 39 -10.03 1.32 4.29
N LEU A 40 -10.45 0.35 5.12
CA LEU A 40 -11.75 -0.30 5.05
C LEU A 40 -12.90 0.72 5.11
N GLY A 41 -13.86 0.61 4.21
CA GLY A 41 -15.05 1.46 4.17
C GLY A 41 -14.84 2.88 3.60
N ALA A 42 -13.58 3.27 3.34
CA ALA A 42 -13.24 4.51 2.66
C ALA A 42 -13.17 4.31 1.13
N ASP A 43 -12.70 5.31 0.42
CA ASP A 43 -12.47 5.26 -1.03
C ASP A 43 -11.24 6.12 -1.41
N GLY A 44 -10.94 6.23 -2.71
CA GLY A 44 -9.79 6.98 -3.19
C GLY A 44 -9.79 8.47 -2.83
N ASN A 45 -10.92 9.07 -2.45
CA ASN A 45 -10.97 10.48 -2.01
C ASN A 45 -10.34 10.70 -0.63
N ASP A 46 -10.27 9.65 0.19
CA ASP A 46 -9.81 9.72 1.59
C ASP A 46 -8.42 10.37 1.70
N PHE A 47 -7.48 9.93 0.87
CA PHE A 47 -6.12 10.44 0.87
C PHE A 47 -5.80 11.46 -0.24
N ALA A 48 -6.69 11.71 -1.19
CA ALA A 48 -6.45 12.70 -2.24
C ALA A 48 -6.21 14.11 -1.68
N SER A 49 -6.86 14.44 -0.55
CA SER A 49 -6.73 15.73 0.14
C SER A 49 -5.39 15.94 0.87
N ILE A 50 -4.56 14.90 1.02
CA ILE A 50 -3.25 15.01 1.67
C ILE A 50 -2.19 15.57 0.72
N VAL A 51 -2.36 15.39 -0.61
CA VAL A 51 -1.34 15.80 -1.60
C VAL A 51 -0.94 17.27 -1.49
N PRO A 52 -1.86 18.23 -1.33
CA PRO A 52 -1.48 19.64 -1.15
C PRO A 52 -0.76 19.96 0.16
N GLN A 53 -0.71 19.01 1.10
CA GLN A 53 -0.04 19.17 2.40
C GLN A 53 1.38 18.58 2.40
N LEU A 54 1.74 17.84 1.34
CA LEU A 54 3.08 17.27 1.17
C LEU A 54 4.04 18.35 0.67
N ASP A 55 5.22 18.40 1.26
CA ASP A 55 6.35 19.15 0.72
C ASP A 55 7.06 18.30 -0.35
N LEU A 56 6.89 18.67 -1.61
CA LEU A 56 7.39 17.94 -2.76
C LEU A 56 8.37 18.76 -3.61
N ASP A 57 8.91 19.86 -3.09
CA ASP A 57 9.76 20.80 -3.84
C ASP A 57 11.02 20.13 -4.40
N ASP A 58 11.58 19.18 -3.66
CA ASP A 58 12.76 18.40 -4.07
C ASP A 58 12.40 17.06 -4.78
N CYS A 59 11.13 16.81 -5.01
CA CYS A 59 10.66 15.66 -5.77
C CYS A 59 10.56 15.98 -7.28
N PRO A 60 10.66 14.96 -8.16
CA PRO A 60 10.24 15.13 -9.55
C PRO A 60 8.70 15.24 -9.61
N PRO A 61 8.12 15.57 -10.77
CA PRO A 61 6.70 15.45 -10.99
C PRO A 61 6.19 14.04 -10.65
N ILE A 62 5.25 13.96 -9.71
CA ILE A 62 4.67 12.69 -9.21
C ILE A 62 3.21 12.59 -9.66
N ARG A 63 2.82 11.40 -10.16
CA ARG A 63 1.41 11.03 -10.27
C ARG A 63 0.98 10.26 -9.04
N PHE A 64 -0.02 10.78 -8.35
CA PHE A 64 -0.70 10.10 -7.25
C PHE A 64 -1.92 9.37 -7.79
N VAL A 65 -2.00 8.08 -7.50
CA VAL A 65 -3.08 7.19 -7.93
C VAL A 65 -3.80 6.68 -6.69
N PHE A 66 -5.09 7.00 -6.57
CA PHE A 66 -5.93 6.61 -5.44
C PHE A 66 -7.04 5.68 -5.94
N PRO A 67 -6.80 4.36 -5.97
CA PRO A 67 -7.81 3.42 -6.44
C PRO A 67 -8.96 3.28 -5.44
N HIS A 68 -10.13 2.94 -5.96
CA HIS A 68 -11.30 2.52 -5.19
C HIS A 68 -11.30 1.00 -5.07
N ALA A 69 -11.29 0.48 -3.83
CA ALA A 69 -11.49 -0.94 -3.59
C ALA A 69 -12.90 -1.38 -4.02
N PRO A 70 -13.09 -2.61 -4.46
CA PRO A 70 -14.42 -3.16 -4.75
C PRO A 70 -15.30 -3.14 -3.50
N SER A 71 -16.61 -2.92 -3.68
CA SER A 71 -17.59 -3.11 -2.60
C SER A 71 -17.87 -4.59 -2.40
N MET A 72 -17.80 -5.04 -1.14
CA MET A 72 -18.08 -6.42 -0.74
C MET A 72 -18.70 -6.48 0.65
N PRO A 73 -19.44 -7.55 0.99
CA PRO A 73 -19.87 -7.77 2.36
C PRO A 73 -18.66 -8.00 3.28
N VAL A 74 -18.64 -7.34 4.45
CA VAL A 74 -17.57 -7.46 5.45
C VAL A 74 -18.12 -8.21 6.67
N THR A 75 -17.57 -9.39 6.94
CA THR A 75 -18.06 -10.33 7.96
C THR A 75 -18.03 -9.70 9.36
N LEU A 76 -16.94 -9.02 9.74
CA LEU A 76 -16.82 -8.32 11.04
C LEU A 76 -17.93 -7.28 11.26
N ASN A 77 -18.42 -6.66 10.19
CA ASN A 77 -19.48 -5.66 10.21
C ASN A 77 -20.87 -6.27 9.91
N GLY A 78 -21.09 -7.54 10.25
CA GLY A 78 -22.37 -8.23 10.07
C GLY A 78 -22.79 -8.43 8.61
N GLY A 79 -21.82 -8.44 7.67
CA GLY A 79 -22.09 -8.58 6.23
C GLY A 79 -22.49 -7.27 5.55
N TYR A 80 -22.31 -6.11 6.22
CA TYR A 80 -22.57 -4.81 5.58
C TYR A 80 -21.65 -4.64 4.37
N VAL A 81 -22.22 -4.21 3.23
CA VAL A 81 -21.49 -4.02 1.98
C VAL A 81 -20.80 -2.66 1.98
N MET A 82 -19.50 -2.67 1.85
CA MET A 82 -18.65 -1.46 1.83
C MET A 82 -17.41 -1.68 0.97
N PRO A 83 -16.69 -0.62 0.55
CA PRO A 83 -15.40 -0.77 -0.10
C PRO A 83 -14.42 -1.49 0.82
N ALA A 84 -13.81 -2.57 0.32
CA ALA A 84 -12.85 -3.38 1.08
C ALA A 84 -11.86 -4.07 0.13
N TRP A 85 -10.61 -4.17 0.54
CA TRP A 85 -9.60 -4.91 -0.21
C TRP A 85 -9.78 -6.43 -0.01
N TYR A 86 -10.19 -6.84 1.17
CA TYR A 86 -10.47 -8.24 1.53
C TYR A 86 -11.44 -8.29 2.71
N ASP A 87 -12.06 -9.43 2.96
CA ASP A 87 -12.99 -9.60 4.07
C ASP A 87 -12.26 -9.65 5.43
N ILE A 88 -12.79 -8.97 6.42
CA ILE A 88 -12.34 -9.07 7.81
C ILE A 88 -13.19 -10.12 8.52
N LEU A 89 -12.60 -11.30 8.71
CA LEU A 89 -13.32 -12.49 9.20
C LEU A 89 -13.54 -12.49 10.74
N GLY A 90 -12.91 -11.60 11.49
CA GLY A 90 -13.05 -11.53 12.93
C GLY A 90 -12.28 -10.38 13.55
N ALA A 91 -12.54 -10.10 14.84
CA ALA A 91 -11.92 -9.00 15.59
C ALA A 91 -10.41 -9.18 15.77
N ASN A 92 -9.90 -10.41 15.81
CA ASN A 92 -8.47 -10.66 15.74
C ASN A 92 -8.04 -10.77 14.28
N LEU A 93 -7.42 -9.71 13.77
CA LEU A 93 -7.08 -9.51 12.37
C LEU A 93 -6.09 -10.55 11.80
N VAL A 94 -5.43 -11.34 12.66
CA VAL A 94 -4.38 -12.27 12.25
C VAL A 94 -4.73 -13.76 12.42
N ASP A 95 -5.79 -14.09 13.19
CA ASP A 95 -6.13 -15.50 13.46
C ASP A 95 -6.78 -16.17 12.25
N ARG A 96 -7.61 -15.44 11.54
CA ARG A 96 -8.28 -15.90 10.30
C ARG A 96 -8.27 -14.77 9.31
N GLN A 97 -7.60 -14.97 8.20
CA GLN A 97 -7.47 -13.98 7.16
C GLN A 97 -8.10 -14.49 5.86
N ASP A 98 -8.65 -13.58 5.07
CA ASP A 98 -9.24 -13.87 3.77
C ASP A 98 -8.14 -13.97 2.70
N ASP A 99 -7.44 -15.10 2.67
CA ASP A 99 -6.35 -15.37 1.73
C ASP A 99 -6.74 -15.08 0.28
N ARG A 100 -7.96 -15.48 -0.11
CA ARG A 100 -8.43 -15.31 -1.49
C ARG A 100 -8.72 -13.86 -1.82
N GLY A 101 -9.31 -13.13 -0.89
CA GLY A 101 -9.56 -11.69 -1.05
C GLY A 101 -8.24 -10.91 -1.12
N ILE A 102 -7.28 -11.22 -0.25
CA ILE A 102 -5.94 -10.63 -0.26
C ILE A 102 -5.26 -10.88 -1.61
N GLN A 103 -5.25 -12.12 -2.10
CA GLN A 103 -4.65 -12.46 -3.38
C GLN A 103 -5.33 -11.77 -4.57
N LYS A 104 -6.67 -11.70 -4.57
CA LYS A 104 -7.42 -10.98 -5.61
C LYS A 104 -7.07 -9.50 -5.64
N SER A 105 -6.95 -8.88 -4.47
CA SER A 105 -6.55 -7.47 -4.37
C SER A 105 -5.09 -7.25 -4.74
N GLU A 106 -4.20 -8.18 -4.42
CA GLU A 106 -2.82 -8.16 -4.89
C GLU A 106 -2.73 -8.06 -6.41
N TRP A 107 -3.48 -8.90 -7.14
CA TRP A 107 -3.49 -8.85 -8.61
C TRP A 107 -4.03 -7.53 -9.15
N ALA A 108 -5.09 -7.00 -8.55
CA ALA A 108 -5.65 -5.71 -8.97
C ALA A 108 -4.69 -4.54 -8.72
N ILE A 109 -3.94 -4.57 -7.62
CA ILE A 109 -2.92 -3.56 -7.29
C ILE A 109 -1.70 -3.72 -8.20
N ALA A 110 -1.24 -4.95 -8.46
CA ALA A 110 -0.16 -5.21 -9.41
C ALA A 110 -0.51 -4.68 -10.80
N ALA A 111 -1.75 -4.86 -11.27
CA ALA A 111 -2.20 -4.31 -12.55
C ALA A 111 -2.15 -2.77 -12.60
N LEU A 112 -2.38 -2.08 -11.47
CA LEU A 112 -2.21 -0.62 -11.38
C LEU A 112 -0.73 -0.23 -11.49
N ILE A 113 0.17 -0.98 -10.86
CA ILE A 113 1.62 -0.78 -10.95
C ILE A 113 2.08 -0.97 -12.40
N ASP A 114 1.65 -2.07 -13.04
CA ASP A 114 1.98 -2.37 -14.44
C ASP A 114 1.43 -1.30 -15.40
N ASN A 115 0.26 -0.73 -15.10
CA ASN A 115 -0.29 0.39 -15.85
C ASN A 115 0.60 1.64 -15.76
N GLU A 116 1.15 1.96 -14.59
CA GLU A 116 2.09 3.07 -14.45
C GLU A 116 3.38 2.81 -15.25
N VAL A 117 3.87 1.57 -15.25
CA VAL A 117 5.02 1.16 -16.07
C VAL A 117 4.70 1.30 -17.57
N ALA A 118 3.55 0.86 -18.02
CA ALA A 118 3.10 1.02 -19.41
C ALA A 118 2.95 2.51 -19.81
N ARG A 119 2.72 3.41 -18.84
CA ARG A 119 2.67 4.87 -19.02
C ARG A 119 4.06 5.54 -18.95
N GLY A 120 5.15 4.74 -18.81
CA GLY A 120 6.54 5.22 -18.85
C GLY A 120 7.18 5.49 -17.50
N ILE A 121 6.56 5.11 -16.38
CA ILE A 121 7.13 5.23 -15.04
C ILE A 121 7.73 3.88 -14.62
N PRO A 122 9.06 3.72 -14.53
CA PRO A 122 9.66 2.44 -14.18
C PRO A 122 9.33 2.05 -12.73
N TYR A 123 9.37 0.75 -12.42
CA TYR A 123 9.05 0.21 -11.09
C TYR A 123 9.84 0.91 -9.96
N GLU A 124 11.11 1.21 -10.20
CA GLU A 124 12.01 1.86 -9.24
C GLU A 124 11.66 3.34 -8.97
N ARG A 125 10.64 3.86 -9.67
CA ARG A 125 10.07 5.20 -9.48
C ARG A 125 8.63 5.15 -8.99
N ILE A 126 8.16 3.99 -8.52
CA ILE A 126 6.82 3.79 -7.97
C ILE A 126 6.92 3.53 -6.47
N VAL A 127 6.18 4.28 -5.68
CA VAL A 127 5.94 4.03 -4.25
C VAL A 127 4.56 3.41 -4.09
N LEU A 128 4.46 2.30 -3.36
CA LEU A 128 3.18 1.74 -2.96
C LEU A 128 2.87 2.12 -1.52
N ALA A 129 1.82 2.87 -1.32
CA ALA A 129 1.38 3.42 -0.05
C ALA A 129 0.03 2.84 0.37
N GLY A 130 -0.23 2.78 1.67
CA GLY A 130 -1.54 2.39 2.15
C GLY A 130 -1.76 2.70 3.63
N PHE A 131 -3.02 2.92 3.97
CA PHE A 131 -3.47 3.16 5.34
C PHE A 131 -4.39 2.03 5.80
N SER A 132 -4.23 1.56 7.03
CA SER A 132 -5.10 0.54 7.65
C SER A 132 -5.16 -0.75 6.81
N GLN A 133 -6.30 -1.14 6.28
CA GLN A 133 -6.43 -2.28 5.35
C GLN A 133 -5.60 -2.08 4.07
N GLY A 134 -5.50 -0.85 3.57
CA GLY A 134 -4.61 -0.49 2.45
C GLY A 134 -3.13 -0.65 2.81
N CYS A 135 -2.72 -0.39 4.07
CA CYS A 135 -1.38 -0.68 4.56
C CYS A 135 -1.05 -2.17 4.46
N ALA A 136 -1.98 -3.02 4.91
CA ALA A 136 -1.82 -4.47 4.81
C ALA A 136 -1.58 -4.89 3.35
N MET A 137 -2.36 -4.33 2.41
CA MET A 137 -2.18 -4.61 0.98
C MET A 137 -0.89 -4.04 0.41
N ALA A 138 -0.45 -2.86 0.84
CA ALA A 138 0.81 -2.26 0.40
C ALA A 138 2.03 -3.12 0.80
N LEU A 139 2.06 -3.59 2.04
CA LEU A 139 3.09 -4.53 2.52
C LEU A 139 3.00 -5.87 1.80
N HIS A 140 1.78 -6.43 1.69
CA HIS A 140 1.57 -7.74 1.05
C HIS A 140 2.04 -7.73 -0.40
N THR A 141 1.52 -6.81 -1.19
CA THR A 141 1.80 -6.73 -2.63
C THR A 141 3.23 -6.27 -2.88
N GLY A 142 3.64 -5.15 -2.27
CA GLY A 142 4.93 -4.52 -2.57
C GLY A 142 6.13 -5.43 -2.29
N LEU A 143 6.07 -6.23 -1.22
CA LEU A 143 7.18 -7.11 -0.84
C LEU A 143 7.20 -8.45 -1.59
N ARG A 144 6.14 -8.77 -2.34
CA ARG A 144 6.03 -9.99 -3.17
C ARG A 144 6.24 -9.74 -4.66
N LEU A 145 6.23 -8.48 -5.11
CA LEU A 145 6.45 -8.15 -6.52
C LEU A 145 7.82 -8.62 -7.02
N PRO A 146 7.89 -9.15 -8.27
CA PRO A 146 9.15 -9.56 -8.88
C PRO A 146 10.00 -8.39 -9.38
N HIS A 147 9.56 -7.16 -9.17
CA HIS A 147 10.21 -5.92 -9.56
C HIS A 147 10.42 -5.02 -8.35
N ARG A 148 11.59 -4.37 -8.27
CA ARG A 148 11.92 -3.49 -7.16
C ARG A 148 11.12 -2.19 -7.25
N LEU A 149 10.45 -1.84 -6.15
CA LEU A 149 9.80 -0.53 -6.00
C LEU A 149 10.76 0.53 -5.43
N ALA A 150 10.42 1.81 -5.62
CA ALA A 150 11.12 2.93 -4.98
C ALA A 150 11.02 2.88 -3.46
N GLY A 151 9.85 2.52 -2.95
CA GLY A 151 9.57 2.42 -1.52
C GLY A 151 8.17 1.89 -1.24
N ILE A 152 7.93 1.55 0.02
CA ILE A 152 6.62 1.16 0.53
C ILE A 152 6.29 2.06 1.72
N MET A 153 5.08 2.63 1.78
CA MET A 153 4.56 3.38 2.92
C MET A 153 3.42 2.60 3.57
N ALA A 154 3.61 2.20 4.81
CA ALA A 154 2.73 1.35 5.59
C ALA A 154 2.20 2.11 6.80
N LEU A 155 0.99 2.72 6.69
CA LEU A 155 0.43 3.62 7.68
C LEU A 155 -0.67 2.93 8.49
N SER A 156 -0.52 2.90 9.83
CA SER A 156 -1.52 2.42 10.79
C SER A 156 -2.13 1.05 10.43
N GLY A 157 -1.30 0.08 10.04
CA GLY A 157 -1.73 -1.25 9.64
C GLY A 157 -0.81 -2.36 10.14
N TYR A 158 -0.80 -3.48 9.45
CA TYR A 158 -0.06 -4.69 9.82
C TYR A 158 0.34 -5.51 8.58
N LEU A 159 1.28 -6.43 8.74
CA LEU A 159 1.68 -7.40 7.70
C LEU A 159 0.68 -8.57 7.70
N PRO A 160 -0.16 -8.72 6.66
CA PRO A 160 -1.07 -9.85 6.57
C PRO A 160 -0.31 -11.11 6.16
N LEU A 161 -0.85 -12.28 6.52
CA LEU A 161 -0.25 -13.59 6.23
C LEU A 161 1.24 -13.65 6.60
N ALA A 162 1.58 -13.11 7.78
CA ALA A 162 2.95 -12.94 8.23
C ALA A 162 3.72 -14.27 8.38
N ASP A 163 3.02 -15.37 8.66
CA ASP A 163 3.53 -16.73 8.74
C ASP A 163 4.07 -17.25 7.40
N ARG A 164 3.45 -16.84 6.30
CA ARG A 164 3.86 -17.23 4.93
C ARG A 164 4.89 -16.29 4.33
N PHE A 165 4.94 -15.05 4.81
CA PHE A 165 5.78 -14.01 4.23
C PHE A 165 7.25 -14.41 4.01
N PRO A 166 7.93 -15.14 4.94
CA PRO A 166 9.33 -15.54 4.73
C PRO A 166 9.55 -16.37 3.46
N SER A 167 8.57 -17.20 3.07
CA SER A 167 8.63 -18.05 1.88
C SER A 167 8.11 -17.38 0.61
N GLU A 168 7.25 -16.36 0.74
CA GLU A 168 6.57 -15.71 -0.38
C GLU A 168 7.22 -14.38 -0.81
N ARG A 169 8.05 -13.78 0.06
CA ARG A 169 8.74 -12.52 -0.26
C ARG A 169 9.63 -12.66 -1.49
N HIS A 170 9.68 -11.63 -2.32
CA HIS A 170 10.53 -11.63 -3.50
C HIS A 170 11.86 -10.90 -3.25
N ALA A 171 12.97 -11.49 -3.71
CA ALA A 171 14.32 -10.95 -3.51
C ALA A 171 14.51 -9.55 -4.13
N ALA A 172 13.78 -9.20 -5.17
CA ALA A 172 13.83 -7.88 -5.79
C ALA A 172 13.53 -6.75 -4.79
N ASN A 173 12.65 -7.00 -3.79
CA ASN A 173 12.27 -6.01 -2.79
C ASN A 173 12.97 -6.19 -1.43
N ALA A 174 14.00 -7.02 -1.34
CA ALA A 174 14.74 -7.23 -0.08
C ALA A 174 15.39 -5.94 0.47
N THR A 175 15.72 -5.00 -0.39
CA THR A 175 16.33 -3.70 -0.03
C THR A 175 15.42 -2.50 -0.30
N THR A 176 14.16 -2.72 -0.67
CA THR A 176 13.20 -1.63 -0.84
C THR A 176 12.93 -0.97 0.50
N PRO A 177 13.11 0.36 0.64
CA PRO A 177 12.83 1.08 1.86
C PRO A 177 11.36 0.95 2.26
N VAL A 178 11.10 0.65 3.54
CA VAL A 178 9.75 0.57 4.10
C VAL A 178 9.60 1.63 5.18
N PHE A 179 8.76 2.63 4.93
CA PHE A 179 8.32 3.59 5.93
C PHE A 179 7.10 3.03 6.65
N MET A 180 7.19 2.84 7.96
CA MET A 180 6.07 2.38 8.78
C MET A 180 5.73 3.42 9.83
N ALA A 181 4.45 3.78 9.93
CA ALA A 181 3.95 4.77 10.86
C ALA A 181 2.73 4.25 11.62
N HIS A 182 2.59 4.61 12.91
CA HIS A 182 1.47 4.14 13.73
C HIS A 182 1.08 5.12 14.83
N GLY A 183 -0.24 5.20 15.12
CA GLY A 183 -0.77 5.94 16.27
C GLY A 183 -0.60 5.15 17.57
N VAL A 184 0.00 5.78 18.61
CA VAL A 184 0.16 5.11 19.92
C VAL A 184 -1.17 4.91 20.64
N GLN A 185 -2.22 5.59 20.22
CA GLN A 185 -3.57 5.53 20.81
C GLN A 185 -4.57 4.86 19.85
N ASP A 186 -4.08 4.12 18.85
CA ASP A 186 -4.92 3.49 17.84
C ASP A 186 -5.79 2.36 18.45
N PRO A 187 -7.13 2.52 18.48
CA PRO A 187 -8.03 1.51 19.01
C PRO A 187 -8.51 0.50 17.95
N VAL A 188 -8.23 0.74 16.67
CA VAL A 188 -8.71 -0.05 15.54
C VAL A 188 -7.67 -1.11 15.16
N VAL A 189 -6.46 -0.66 14.80
CA VAL A 189 -5.29 -1.51 14.65
C VAL A 189 -4.34 -1.16 15.78
N ILE A 190 -4.36 -1.95 16.84
CA ILE A 190 -3.56 -1.64 18.03
C ILE A 190 -2.06 -1.57 17.67
N LEU A 191 -1.33 -0.65 18.31
CA LEU A 191 0.10 -0.40 18.07
C LEU A 191 0.93 -1.68 18.00
N LYS A 192 0.63 -2.65 18.88
CA LYS A 192 1.32 -3.95 18.92
C LYS A 192 1.32 -4.69 17.57
N ARG A 193 0.29 -4.54 16.74
CA ARG A 193 0.24 -5.16 15.40
C ARG A 193 1.23 -4.54 14.43
N GLY A 194 1.40 -3.22 14.50
CA GLY A 194 2.42 -2.51 13.74
C GLY A 194 3.83 -2.89 14.18
N GLU A 195 4.07 -2.98 15.51
CA GLU A 195 5.35 -3.40 16.08
C GLU A 195 5.71 -4.83 15.68
N ASP A 196 4.78 -5.79 15.78
CA ASP A 196 4.99 -7.17 15.37
C ASP A 196 5.36 -7.26 13.88
N SER A 197 4.69 -6.45 13.05
CA SER A 197 4.96 -6.38 11.60
C SER A 197 6.34 -5.80 11.31
N ARG A 198 6.71 -4.69 11.96
CA ARG A 198 8.05 -4.11 11.91
C ARG A 198 9.12 -5.13 12.27
N ASP A 199 8.94 -5.82 13.38
CA ASP A 199 9.91 -6.78 13.90
C ASP A 199 10.06 -7.99 12.96
N ALA A 200 8.96 -8.49 12.38
CA ALA A 200 9.00 -9.54 11.40
C ALA A 200 9.77 -9.13 10.13
N LEU A 201 9.56 -7.91 9.64
CA LEU A 201 10.29 -7.37 8.49
C LEU A 201 11.77 -7.17 8.80
N ALA A 202 12.10 -6.59 9.97
CA ALA A 202 13.46 -6.34 10.40
C ALA A 202 14.26 -7.65 10.61
N GLN A 203 13.64 -8.70 11.16
CA GLN A 203 14.26 -10.03 11.30
C GLN A 203 14.63 -10.64 9.94
N LEU A 204 13.90 -10.29 8.89
CA LEU A 204 14.18 -10.74 7.52
C LEU A 204 15.12 -9.79 6.75
N GLY A 205 15.65 -8.77 7.41
CA GLY A 205 16.64 -7.84 6.86
C GLY A 205 16.07 -6.72 6.01
N HIS A 206 14.75 -6.49 6.04
CA HIS A 206 14.16 -5.34 5.32
C HIS A 206 14.52 -4.01 6.00
N PRO A 207 14.87 -2.95 5.25
CA PRO A 207 15.16 -1.62 5.78
C PRO A 207 13.87 -0.91 6.20
N VAL A 208 13.48 -1.06 7.46
CA VAL A 208 12.27 -0.46 8.03
C VAL A 208 12.62 0.80 8.80
N GLU A 209 12.00 1.91 8.42
CA GLU A 209 11.96 3.17 9.16
C GLU A 209 10.64 3.22 9.93
N TRP A 210 10.73 3.25 11.28
CA TRP A 210 9.57 3.16 12.16
C TRP A 210 9.31 4.45 12.90
N HIS A 211 8.06 4.96 12.79
CA HIS A 211 7.58 6.16 13.45
C HIS A 211 6.32 5.90 14.27
N THR A 212 6.18 6.59 15.39
CA THR A 212 4.94 6.60 16.17
C THR A 212 4.51 8.02 16.48
N TYR A 213 3.19 8.25 16.52
CA TYR A 213 2.62 9.57 16.74
C TYR A 213 1.53 9.51 17.82
N PRO A 214 1.34 10.61 18.60
CA PRO A 214 0.29 10.71 19.61
C PRO A 214 -1.07 10.94 18.97
N MET A 215 -1.58 9.92 18.29
CA MET A 215 -2.84 9.96 17.55
C MET A 215 -3.59 8.63 17.66
N PRO A 216 -4.93 8.63 17.44
CA PRO A 216 -5.73 7.42 17.27
C PRO A 216 -5.52 6.84 15.86
N HIS A 217 -6.51 6.12 15.30
CA HIS A 217 -6.49 5.57 13.94
C HIS A 217 -6.73 6.68 12.90
N SER A 218 -5.71 7.49 12.66
CA SER A 218 -5.75 8.68 11.79
C SER A 218 -4.35 9.01 11.27
N VAL A 219 -4.19 10.17 10.62
CA VAL A 219 -2.90 10.71 10.19
C VAL A 219 -2.57 11.97 10.99
N HIS A 220 -1.30 12.12 11.37
CA HIS A 220 -0.80 13.25 12.17
C HIS A 220 -0.05 14.25 11.29
N PRO A 221 -0.10 15.59 11.55
CA PRO A 221 0.67 16.56 10.75
C PRO A 221 2.18 16.29 10.67
N ARG A 222 2.79 15.78 11.75
CA ARG A 222 4.21 15.36 11.72
C ARG A 222 4.44 14.14 10.82
N GLU A 223 3.49 13.21 10.77
CA GLU A 223 3.56 12.06 9.87
C GLU A 223 3.55 12.51 8.41
N ILE A 224 2.74 13.53 8.05
CA ILE A 224 2.71 14.12 6.71
C ILE A 224 4.09 14.70 6.35
N ALA A 225 4.74 15.39 7.29
CA ALA A 225 6.09 15.93 7.09
C ALA A 225 7.12 14.79 6.90
N ASP A 226 7.05 13.74 7.73
CA ASP A 226 7.96 12.60 7.62
C ASP A 226 7.73 11.80 6.32
N ILE A 227 6.48 11.70 5.84
CA ILE A 227 6.12 11.15 4.53
C ILE A 227 6.79 11.98 3.41
N SER A 228 6.76 13.30 3.49
CA SER A 228 7.40 14.19 2.51
C SER A 228 8.91 13.94 2.44
N VAL A 229 9.57 13.81 3.59
CA VAL A 229 11.00 13.46 3.69
C VAL A 229 11.27 12.08 3.08
N PHE A 230 10.42 11.10 3.37
CA PHE A 230 10.57 9.75 2.78
C PHE A 230 10.42 9.80 1.26
N LEU A 231 9.39 10.46 0.72
CA LEU A 231 9.18 10.59 -0.72
C LEU A 231 10.35 11.28 -1.41
N THR A 232 10.85 12.38 -0.83
CA THR A 232 12.04 13.08 -1.34
C THR A 232 13.26 12.15 -1.39
N ARG A 233 13.47 11.35 -0.35
CA ARG A 233 14.61 10.41 -0.30
C ARG A 233 14.53 9.31 -1.36
N VAL A 234 13.34 8.73 -1.59
CA VAL A 234 13.18 7.57 -2.49
C VAL A 234 12.86 7.95 -3.94
N LEU A 235 12.30 9.15 -4.16
CA LEU A 235 11.91 9.65 -5.48
C LEU A 235 12.68 10.91 -5.90
N GLY A 236 13.44 11.54 -5.02
CA GLY A 236 14.19 12.75 -5.31
C GLY A 236 15.14 12.59 -6.49
N LYS A 237 15.66 13.68 -6.98
CA LYS A 237 16.71 13.68 -8.00
C LYS A 237 17.93 12.97 -7.41
N ALA A 238 18.48 12.00 -8.16
CA ALA A 238 19.82 11.51 -7.83
C ALA A 238 20.78 12.73 -7.83
N ALA A 239 21.48 12.90 -6.71
CA ALA A 239 22.47 13.97 -6.57
C ALA A 239 23.61 13.80 -7.59
#